data_b7927f8cab62f737d1fa0b83578d1316
#
_entry.id   b7927f8cab62f737d1fa0b83578d1316
#
_cell.length_a   1.000
_cell.length_b   1.000
_cell.length_c   1.000
_cell.angle_alpha   90.00
_cell.angle_beta   90.00
_cell.angle_gamma   90.00
#
_symmetry.space_group_name_H-M   'P 1'
#
loop_
_entity.id
_entity.type
_entity.pdbx_description
1 polymer ?
#
loop_
_entity_poly.entity_id
_entity_poly.type
_entity_poly.pdbx_seq_one_letter_code
_entity_poly.pdbx_strand_id
1 'polypeptide(L)'
;MSLVLRRLLPLLFLVAITGCATTRPDQPPPVQARADSLSRVADSLERVAATWKERARLRHPALDATLWAQTAVEYDGVTRGAYRLAETMMERALSDSSWTAALEQANQDPAQYREKPPAVVLDVDETVLDNSAYQARLVRSNETYSTESWNEWCRERRAAAVPGARAFTQWADSMGVQVIYLTNRDSVVEAATRQNLRRLGFPVEDEPDAVLTQGEKPGWEPKAPRRTWVAERYRVLLLVGDNLGDFVEPADTTLAARQRMADTYERFWGTRWIALPNPQYGSWEGATFEYNYGLSPWEQLRRKHDGLDTNRSE
;
A
#
# COMPACT_ATOMS: atom_id res chain seq x y z
N MET A 1 23.36 7.50 22.05
CA MET A 1 23.36 8.99 22.17
C MET A 1 24.12 9.53 20.98
N SER A 2 23.34 9.86 19.95
CA SER A 2 23.74 10.01 18.55
C SER A 2 24.60 11.26 18.28
N LEU A 3 25.44 11.18 17.25
CA LEU A 3 26.30 12.27 16.69
C LEU A 3 25.56 13.60 16.45
N VAL A 4 24.24 13.58 16.32
CA VAL A 4 23.38 14.75 16.09
C VAL A 4 23.34 15.68 17.32
N LEU A 5 23.40 15.14 18.53
CA LEU A 5 23.39 15.96 19.74
C LEU A 5 24.74 16.68 19.96
N ARG A 6 25.84 16.12 19.43
CA ARG A 6 27.18 16.75 19.53
C ARG A 6 27.39 17.92 18.59
N ARG A 7 26.60 18.07 17.52
CA ARG A 7 26.70 19.21 16.58
C ARG A 7 25.83 20.40 16.95
N LEU A 8 24.91 20.26 17.89
CA LEU A 8 24.07 21.37 18.37
C LEU A 8 24.67 22.11 19.57
N LEU A 9 25.59 21.49 20.31
CA LEU A 9 26.24 22.13 21.46
C LEU A 9 27.15 23.33 21.11
N PRO A 10 27.88 23.36 19.97
CA PRO A 10 28.73 24.54 19.66
C PRO A 10 27.95 25.79 19.27
N LEU A 11 26.69 25.67 18.80
CA LEU A 11 25.88 26.85 18.43
C LEU A 11 25.29 27.59 19.63
N LEU A 12 25.05 26.90 20.73
CA LEU A 12 24.60 27.53 21.99
C LEU A 12 25.74 28.28 22.72
N PHE A 13 26.98 27.84 22.51
CA PHE A 13 28.15 28.48 23.16
C PHE A 13 28.67 29.74 22.42
N LEU A 14 28.37 29.89 21.13
CA LEU A 14 28.86 31.02 20.33
C LEU A 14 28.04 32.30 20.53
N VAL A 15 26.82 32.23 21.09
CA VAL A 15 26.01 33.42 21.41
C VAL A 15 26.44 34.08 22.74
N ALA A 16 27.28 33.43 23.54
CA ALA A 16 27.67 33.90 24.86
C ALA A 16 29.00 34.73 24.88
N ILE A 17 29.74 34.82 23.76
CA ILE A 17 31.12 35.36 23.79
C ILE A 17 31.33 36.70 23.05
N THR A 18 30.32 37.26 22.36
CA THR A 18 30.49 38.57 21.69
C THR A 18 29.76 39.71 22.40
N GLY A 19 30.05 39.89 23.65
CA GLY A 19 29.45 40.96 24.46
C GLY A 19 30.34 41.44 25.60
N CYS A 20 31.67 41.60 25.37
CA CYS A 20 32.50 42.35 26.30
C CYS A 20 32.45 43.85 25.97
N ALA A 21 31.36 44.51 26.39
CA ALA A 21 31.37 45.91 26.69
C ALA A 21 31.49 46.04 28.20
N THR A 22 32.52 46.75 28.65
CA THR A 22 32.83 47.07 30.06
C THR A 22 31.64 47.77 30.72
N THR A 23 30.75 47.03 31.34
CA THR A 23 29.70 47.56 32.21
C THR A 23 29.97 47.09 33.64
N ARG A 24 29.76 48.01 34.61
CA ARG A 24 29.90 47.75 36.04
C ARG A 24 29.15 46.48 36.46
N PRO A 25 29.71 45.67 37.39
CA PRO A 25 29.20 44.28 37.62
C PRO A 25 27.81 44.19 38.28
N ASP A 26 27.14 45.26 38.65
CA ASP A 26 25.98 45.18 39.56
C ASP A 26 24.64 45.75 39.06
N GLN A 27 24.49 46.09 37.81
CA GLN A 27 23.17 46.47 37.32
C GLN A 27 22.65 45.50 36.24
N PRO A 28 21.52 44.83 36.49
CA PRO A 28 20.89 44.02 35.44
C PRO A 28 20.49 44.95 34.27
N PRO A 29 20.60 44.46 33.01
CA PRO A 29 20.20 45.23 31.84
C PRO A 29 18.76 45.74 31.98
N PRO A 30 18.44 46.95 31.44
CA PRO A 30 17.11 47.52 31.48
C PRO A 30 16.06 46.48 31.03
N VAL A 31 14.90 46.47 31.67
CA VAL A 31 13.82 45.54 31.37
C VAL A 31 13.48 45.48 29.89
N GLN A 32 13.53 46.65 29.22
CA GLN A 32 13.33 46.77 27.76
C GLN A 32 14.38 46.00 26.96
N ALA A 33 15.65 46.12 27.30
CA ALA A 33 16.73 45.41 26.59
C ALA A 33 16.65 43.87 26.77
N ARG A 34 16.13 43.43 27.91
CA ARG A 34 15.81 41.97 28.13
C ARG A 34 14.63 41.54 27.29
N ALA A 35 13.56 42.34 27.20
CA ALA A 35 12.39 42.07 26.39
C ALA A 35 12.77 42.00 24.90
N ASP A 36 13.56 42.91 24.41
CA ASP A 36 14.04 42.93 23.01
C ASP A 36 14.96 41.75 22.70
N SER A 37 15.76 41.31 23.69
CA SER A 37 16.60 40.13 23.55
C SER A 37 15.75 38.83 23.49
N LEU A 38 14.74 38.73 24.37
CA LEU A 38 13.82 37.58 24.39
C LEU A 38 12.99 37.53 23.11
N SER A 39 12.52 38.67 22.58
CA SER A 39 11.79 38.72 21.31
C SER A 39 12.65 38.19 20.16
N ARG A 40 13.92 38.64 20.06
CA ARG A 40 14.85 38.14 19.02
C ARG A 40 15.13 36.65 19.12
N VAL A 41 15.21 36.10 20.34
CA VAL A 41 15.36 34.66 20.56
C VAL A 41 14.11 33.93 20.14
N ALA A 42 12.91 34.43 20.50
CA ALA A 42 11.64 33.85 20.09
C ALA A 42 11.52 33.79 18.55
N ASP A 43 11.79 34.92 17.86
CA ASP A 43 11.77 34.98 16.39
C ASP A 43 12.77 34.01 15.74
N SER A 44 13.93 33.85 16.38
CA SER A 44 14.93 32.90 15.91
C SER A 44 14.46 31.43 16.06
N LEU A 45 13.85 31.09 17.21
CA LEU A 45 13.28 29.77 17.47
C LEU A 45 12.13 29.47 16.53
N GLU A 46 11.26 30.43 16.25
CA GLU A 46 10.18 30.28 15.28
C GLU A 46 10.69 29.98 13.87
N ARG A 47 11.73 30.71 13.41
CA ARG A 47 12.38 30.43 12.12
C ARG A 47 12.99 29.03 12.07
N VAL A 48 13.69 28.65 13.14
CA VAL A 48 14.26 27.29 13.24
C VAL A 48 13.15 26.23 13.24
N ALA A 49 12.10 26.42 14.02
CA ALA A 49 10.95 25.52 14.04
C ALA A 49 10.27 25.40 12.68
N ALA A 50 10.06 26.53 11.98
CA ALA A 50 9.51 26.54 10.63
C ALA A 50 10.39 25.75 9.64
N THR A 51 11.72 25.94 9.73
CA THR A 51 12.69 25.19 8.90
C THR A 51 12.65 23.69 9.20
N TRP A 52 12.57 23.30 10.46
CA TRP A 52 12.45 21.89 10.84
C TRP A 52 11.11 21.30 10.40
N LYS A 53 10.01 22.04 10.52
CA LYS A 53 8.68 21.61 10.05
C LYS A 53 8.69 21.37 8.55
N GLU A 54 9.29 22.25 7.76
CA GLU A 54 9.42 22.09 6.31
C GLU A 54 10.31 20.89 5.94
N ARG A 55 11.45 20.73 6.62
CA ARG A 55 12.31 19.55 6.41
C ARG A 55 11.65 18.24 6.80
N ALA A 56 10.85 18.23 7.87
CA ALA A 56 10.08 17.06 8.28
C ALA A 56 9.01 16.71 7.25
N ARG A 57 8.33 17.71 6.69
CA ARG A 57 7.35 17.53 5.62
C ARG A 57 7.92 16.86 4.37
N LEU A 58 9.19 17.15 4.03
CA LEU A 58 9.89 16.54 2.89
C LEU A 58 10.41 15.12 3.17
N ARG A 59 10.20 14.57 4.37
CA ARG A 59 10.67 13.22 4.77
C ARG A 59 9.53 12.24 5.04
N HIS A 60 8.49 12.31 4.22
CA HIS A 60 7.39 11.36 4.35
C HIS A 60 7.87 9.94 4.02
N PRO A 61 7.54 8.91 4.84
CA PRO A 61 8.05 7.54 4.65
C PRO A 61 7.72 6.92 3.29
N ALA A 62 6.58 7.29 2.71
CA ALA A 62 6.12 6.77 1.41
C ALA A 62 6.60 7.59 0.20
N LEU A 63 7.45 8.62 0.37
CA LEU A 63 7.85 9.51 -0.73
C LEU A 63 8.49 8.73 -1.89
N ASP A 64 9.55 7.98 -1.63
CA ASP A 64 10.30 7.31 -2.69
C ASP A 64 9.48 6.18 -3.33
N ALA A 65 8.70 5.44 -2.53
CA ALA A 65 7.81 4.41 -3.02
C ALA A 65 6.71 4.98 -3.94
N THR A 66 6.12 6.12 -3.56
CA THR A 66 5.11 6.80 -4.38
C THR A 66 5.71 7.36 -5.66
N LEU A 67 6.89 7.99 -5.59
CA LEU A 67 7.61 8.47 -6.78
C LEU A 67 7.95 7.32 -7.72
N TRP A 68 8.43 6.20 -7.20
CA TRP A 68 8.74 5.02 -8.01
C TRP A 68 7.49 4.52 -8.76
N ALA A 69 6.35 4.38 -8.07
CA ALA A 69 5.10 3.97 -8.71
C ALA A 69 4.64 4.95 -9.81
N GLN A 70 4.86 6.27 -9.61
CA GLN A 70 4.40 7.29 -10.56
C GLN A 70 5.35 7.59 -11.72
N THR A 71 6.66 7.31 -11.56
CA THR A 71 7.67 7.83 -12.49
C THR A 71 8.63 6.80 -13.05
N ALA A 72 8.76 5.62 -12.40
CA ALA A 72 9.69 4.60 -12.84
C ALA A 72 9.12 3.83 -14.04
N VAL A 73 9.83 3.82 -15.15
CA VAL A 73 9.48 3.01 -16.33
C VAL A 73 9.58 1.51 -16.01
N GLU A 74 10.33 1.15 -14.98
CA GLU A 74 10.44 -0.20 -14.45
C GLU A 74 9.11 -0.69 -13.86
N TYR A 75 8.34 0.20 -13.18
CA TYR A 75 7.01 -0.12 -12.70
C TYR A 75 6.08 -0.52 -13.85
N ASP A 76 6.06 0.29 -14.92
CA ASP A 76 5.28 -0.01 -16.14
C ASP A 76 5.73 -1.33 -16.78
N GLY A 77 7.04 -1.57 -16.84
CA GLY A 77 7.63 -2.80 -17.38
C GLY A 77 7.26 -4.04 -16.58
N VAL A 78 7.36 -3.99 -15.25
CA VAL A 78 7.07 -5.13 -14.36
C VAL A 78 5.58 -5.45 -14.36
N THR A 79 4.70 -4.44 -14.26
CA THR A 79 3.25 -4.66 -14.25
C THR A 79 2.75 -5.24 -15.58
N ARG A 80 3.21 -4.71 -16.73
CA ARG A 80 2.90 -5.30 -18.05
C ARG A 80 3.45 -6.72 -18.19
N GLY A 81 4.65 -6.98 -17.66
CA GLY A 81 5.25 -8.31 -17.63
C GLY A 81 4.41 -9.30 -16.84
N ALA A 82 3.92 -8.89 -15.66
CA ALA A 82 3.04 -9.70 -14.83
C ALA A 82 1.72 -10.03 -15.54
N TYR A 83 1.09 -9.07 -16.21
CA TYR A 83 -0.14 -9.34 -16.97
C TYR A 83 0.07 -10.21 -18.20
N ARG A 84 1.20 -10.10 -18.91
CA ARG A 84 1.55 -11.06 -20.01
C ARG A 84 1.79 -12.46 -19.47
N LEU A 85 2.41 -12.60 -18.29
CA LEU A 85 2.51 -13.88 -17.62
C LEU A 85 1.12 -14.42 -17.24
N ALA A 86 0.22 -13.56 -16.74
CA ALA A 86 -1.17 -13.94 -16.45
C ALA A 86 -1.89 -14.47 -17.70
N GLU A 87 -1.75 -13.83 -18.87
CA GLU A 87 -2.28 -14.31 -20.15
C GLU A 87 -1.76 -15.72 -20.44
N THR A 88 -0.43 -15.92 -20.42
CA THR A 88 0.18 -17.23 -20.68
C THR A 88 -0.30 -18.32 -19.71
N MET A 89 -0.41 -17.99 -18.43
CA MET A 89 -0.84 -18.97 -17.43
C MET A 89 -2.34 -19.26 -17.53
N MET A 90 -3.15 -18.28 -17.92
CA MET A 90 -4.58 -18.50 -18.14
C MET A 90 -4.85 -19.40 -19.33
N GLU A 91 -4.10 -19.28 -20.45
CA GLU A 91 -4.19 -20.24 -21.57
C GLU A 91 -3.88 -21.67 -21.13
N ARG A 92 -2.83 -21.86 -20.30
CA ARG A 92 -2.52 -23.17 -19.70
C ARG A 92 -3.65 -23.66 -18.80
N ALA A 93 -4.19 -22.79 -17.95
CA ALA A 93 -5.28 -23.13 -17.04
C ALA A 93 -6.56 -23.53 -17.79
N LEU A 94 -6.85 -22.89 -18.91
CA LEU A 94 -7.99 -23.23 -19.77
C LEU A 94 -7.83 -24.61 -20.40
N SER A 95 -6.60 -25.02 -20.73
CA SER A 95 -6.31 -26.33 -21.33
C SER A 95 -6.23 -27.50 -20.32
N ASP A 96 -6.15 -27.19 -19.01
CA ASP A 96 -6.08 -28.18 -17.93
C ASP A 96 -7.32 -28.09 -17.03
N SER A 97 -8.25 -29.01 -17.19
CA SER A 97 -9.50 -29.04 -16.42
C SER A 97 -9.31 -29.33 -14.91
N SER A 98 -8.13 -29.81 -14.51
CA SER A 98 -7.77 -30.00 -13.10
C SER A 98 -7.14 -28.75 -12.46
N TRP A 99 -6.91 -27.69 -13.25
CA TRP A 99 -6.28 -26.48 -12.78
C TRP A 99 -7.23 -25.65 -11.91
N THR A 100 -6.72 -25.23 -10.75
CA THR A 100 -7.32 -24.17 -9.93
C THR A 100 -6.24 -23.35 -9.24
N ALA A 101 -6.49 -22.07 -9.07
CA ALA A 101 -5.65 -21.12 -8.30
C ALA A 101 -6.17 -20.93 -6.87
N ALA A 102 -7.43 -21.29 -6.59
CA ALA A 102 -8.04 -21.12 -5.29
C ALA A 102 -7.67 -22.28 -4.35
N LEU A 103 -7.11 -21.94 -3.19
CA LEU A 103 -6.83 -22.93 -2.15
C LEU A 103 -8.11 -23.62 -1.67
N GLU A 104 -9.22 -22.92 -1.73
CA GLU A 104 -10.57 -23.39 -1.43
C GLU A 104 -11.02 -24.57 -2.33
N GLN A 105 -10.38 -24.72 -3.49
CA GLN A 105 -10.60 -25.81 -4.46
C GLN A 105 -9.43 -26.80 -4.52
N ALA A 106 -8.21 -26.37 -4.15
CA ALA A 106 -6.98 -27.13 -4.41
C ALA A 106 -6.94 -28.51 -3.73
N ASN A 107 -7.70 -28.71 -2.66
CA ASN A 107 -7.81 -29.97 -1.95
C ASN A 107 -9.10 -30.76 -2.29
N GLN A 108 -9.89 -30.29 -3.26
CA GLN A 108 -11.12 -30.96 -3.70
C GLN A 108 -10.81 -31.90 -4.87
N ASP A 109 -11.70 -32.87 -5.11
CA ASP A 109 -11.69 -33.62 -6.35
C ASP A 109 -11.95 -32.67 -7.52
N PRO A 110 -11.12 -32.63 -8.57
CA PRO A 110 -11.36 -31.82 -9.76
C PRO A 110 -12.74 -31.97 -10.37
N ALA A 111 -13.40 -33.13 -10.20
CA ALA A 111 -14.78 -33.34 -10.64
C ALA A 111 -15.78 -32.33 -10.03
N GLN A 112 -15.46 -31.73 -8.91
CA GLN A 112 -16.35 -30.79 -8.22
C GLN A 112 -16.29 -29.34 -8.81
N TYR A 113 -15.24 -28.99 -9.56
CA TYR A 113 -15.07 -27.65 -10.08
C TYR A 113 -14.73 -27.55 -11.58
N ARG A 114 -14.28 -28.64 -12.24
CA ARG A 114 -13.81 -28.58 -13.63
C ARG A 114 -14.90 -28.14 -14.64
N GLU A 115 -16.16 -28.44 -14.35
CA GLU A 115 -17.31 -28.08 -15.20
C GLU A 115 -17.89 -26.69 -14.86
N LYS A 116 -17.40 -26.04 -13.80
CA LYS A 116 -17.84 -24.70 -13.45
C LYS A 116 -17.30 -23.69 -14.48
N PRO A 117 -18.03 -22.60 -14.71
CA PRO A 117 -17.53 -21.49 -15.55
C PRO A 117 -16.16 -21.03 -15.06
N PRO A 118 -15.20 -20.75 -15.97
CA PRO A 118 -13.89 -20.26 -15.58
C PRO A 118 -13.96 -18.81 -15.09
N ALA A 119 -13.16 -18.48 -14.09
CA ALA A 119 -13.02 -17.12 -13.59
C ALA A 119 -11.56 -16.77 -13.27
N VAL A 120 -11.23 -15.49 -13.39
CA VAL A 120 -10.04 -14.87 -12.83
C VAL A 120 -10.46 -13.90 -11.72
N VAL A 121 -9.77 -13.96 -10.57
CA VAL A 121 -10.01 -13.07 -9.44
C VAL A 121 -8.87 -12.09 -9.34
N LEU A 122 -9.18 -10.80 -9.37
CA LEU A 122 -8.19 -9.73 -9.22
C LEU A 122 -8.53 -8.87 -8.00
N ASP A 123 -7.51 -8.46 -7.26
CA ASP A 123 -7.67 -7.33 -6.36
C ASP A 123 -7.90 -6.04 -7.17
N VAL A 124 -8.26 -4.94 -6.49
CA VAL A 124 -8.53 -3.66 -7.15
C VAL A 124 -7.37 -2.69 -6.98
N ASP A 125 -6.99 -2.42 -5.73
CA ASP A 125 -6.06 -1.34 -5.41
C ASP A 125 -4.62 -1.78 -5.67
N GLU A 126 -3.86 -0.99 -6.44
CA GLU A 126 -2.51 -1.29 -6.95
C GLU A 126 -2.41 -2.59 -7.77
N THR A 127 -3.57 -3.18 -8.05
CA THR A 127 -3.71 -4.32 -8.95
C THR A 127 -4.33 -3.88 -10.27
N VAL A 128 -5.57 -3.43 -10.29
CA VAL A 128 -6.21 -2.91 -11.52
C VAL A 128 -6.36 -1.39 -11.52
N LEU A 129 -6.47 -0.76 -10.36
CA LEU A 129 -6.52 0.69 -10.16
C LEU A 129 -5.27 1.18 -9.45
N ASP A 130 -4.63 2.19 -10.04
CA ASP A 130 -3.48 2.91 -9.50
C ASP A 130 -3.96 4.06 -8.61
N ASN A 131 -3.68 3.96 -7.31
CA ASN A 131 -4.01 4.97 -6.31
C ASN A 131 -2.79 5.79 -5.87
N SER A 132 -1.70 5.77 -6.63
CA SER A 132 -0.49 6.55 -6.31
C SER A 132 -0.78 8.04 -6.19
N ALA A 133 -1.82 8.55 -6.86
CA ALA A 133 -2.26 9.94 -6.71
C ALA A 133 -2.85 10.22 -5.32
N TYR A 134 -3.53 9.27 -4.68
CA TYR A 134 -3.95 9.37 -3.28
C TYR A 134 -2.74 9.36 -2.35
N GLN A 135 -1.81 8.43 -2.56
CA GLN A 135 -0.56 8.37 -1.79
C GLN A 135 0.26 9.67 -1.92
N ALA A 136 0.31 10.26 -3.11
CA ALA A 136 0.96 11.56 -3.32
C ALA A 136 0.29 12.71 -2.55
N ARG A 137 -1.04 12.67 -2.35
CA ARG A 137 -1.74 13.63 -1.48
C ARG A 137 -1.27 13.48 -0.03
N LEU A 138 -1.24 12.25 0.50
CA LEU A 138 -0.77 11.99 1.87
C LEU A 138 0.68 12.45 2.06
N VAL A 139 1.56 12.13 1.11
CA VAL A 139 2.95 12.59 1.12
C VAL A 139 3.04 14.12 1.16
N ARG A 140 2.28 14.82 0.32
CA ARG A 140 2.33 16.29 0.22
C ARG A 140 1.72 17.01 1.41
N SER A 141 0.67 16.48 2.00
CA SER A 141 0.04 17.02 3.21
C SER A 141 0.75 16.57 4.50
N ASN A 142 1.68 15.58 4.39
CA ASN A 142 2.31 14.91 5.52
C ASN A 142 1.29 14.26 6.46
N GLU A 143 0.31 13.60 5.85
CA GLU A 143 -0.76 12.87 6.51
C GLU A 143 -0.56 11.37 6.34
N THR A 144 -1.27 10.59 7.14
CA THR A 144 -1.34 9.13 7.03
C THR A 144 -2.73 8.72 6.55
N TYR A 145 -2.86 7.46 6.15
CA TYR A 145 -4.14 6.87 5.76
C TYR A 145 -5.22 7.07 6.83
N SER A 146 -6.42 7.41 6.38
CA SER A 146 -7.67 7.29 7.15
C SER A 146 -8.76 6.73 6.26
N THR A 147 -9.68 5.94 6.84
CA THR A 147 -10.82 5.38 6.10
C THR A 147 -11.68 6.48 5.47
N GLU A 148 -11.82 7.62 6.14
CA GLU A 148 -12.59 8.76 5.64
C GLU A 148 -11.98 9.33 4.35
N SER A 149 -10.69 9.72 4.40
CA SER A 149 -9.98 10.30 3.23
C SER A 149 -9.85 9.31 2.09
N TRP A 150 -9.72 8.02 2.40
CA TRP A 150 -9.73 6.95 1.41
C TRP A 150 -11.08 6.81 0.70
N ASN A 151 -12.16 6.79 1.47
CA ASN A 151 -13.50 6.70 0.91
C ASN A 151 -13.85 7.94 0.07
N GLU A 152 -13.37 9.13 0.45
CA GLU A 152 -13.47 10.34 -0.38
C GLU A 152 -12.74 10.19 -1.71
N TRP A 153 -11.49 9.71 -1.69
CA TRP A 153 -10.72 9.41 -2.90
C TRP A 153 -11.46 8.43 -3.81
N CYS A 154 -11.99 7.33 -3.27
CA CYS A 154 -12.76 6.36 -4.05
C CYS A 154 -13.99 7.01 -4.72
N ARG A 155 -14.71 7.90 -4.02
CA ARG A 155 -15.86 8.63 -4.56
C ARG A 155 -15.48 9.59 -5.68
N GLU A 156 -14.26 10.08 -5.74
CA GLU A 156 -13.78 10.89 -6.86
C GLU A 156 -13.71 10.12 -8.19
N ARG A 157 -13.55 8.78 -8.14
CA ARG A 157 -13.48 7.89 -9.32
C ARG A 157 -12.37 8.28 -10.28
N ARG A 158 -11.22 8.70 -9.76
CA ARG A 158 -10.10 9.28 -10.53
C ARG A 158 -8.87 8.37 -10.61
N ALA A 159 -8.88 7.24 -9.92
CA ALA A 159 -7.81 6.26 -10.04
C ALA A 159 -7.59 5.89 -11.51
N ALA A 160 -6.33 5.82 -11.92
CA ALA A 160 -5.93 5.39 -13.25
C ALA A 160 -5.93 3.85 -13.34
N ALA A 161 -5.75 3.31 -14.53
CA ALA A 161 -5.54 1.87 -14.68
C ALA A 161 -4.07 1.52 -14.44
N VAL A 162 -3.79 0.47 -13.68
CA VAL A 162 -2.46 -0.13 -13.62
C VAL A 162 -2.05 -0.61 -15.02
N PRO A 163 -0.80 -0.35 -15.45
CA PRO A 163 -0.35 -0.71 -16.80
C PRO A 163 -0.49 -2.21 -17.08
N GLY A 164 -1.19 -2.55 -18.16
CA GLY A 164 -1.48 -3.94 -18.56
C GLY A 164 -2.82 -4.48 -18.06
N ALA A 165 -3.34 -4.02 -16.92
CA ALA A 165 -4.53 -4.57 -16.29
C ALA A 165 -5.78 -4.55 -17.19
N ARG A 166 -6.07 -3.41 -17.82
CA ARG A 166 -7.23 -3.29 -18.71
C ARG A 166 -7.16 -4.25 -19.89
N ALA A 167 -6.00 -4.33 -20.55
CA ALA A 167 -5.84 -5.18 -21.72
C ALA A 167 -6.04 -6.66 -21.32
N PHE A 168 -5.44 -7.09 -20.21
CA PHE A 168 -5.58 -8.44 -19.69
C PHE A 168 -7.05 -8.77 -19.36
N THR A 169 -7.75 -7.92 -18.63
CA THR A 169 -9.14 -8.20 -18.22
C THR A 169 -10.10 -8.22 -19.41
N GLN A 170 -9.92 -7.32 -20.39
CA GLN A 170 -10.70 -7.34 -21.64
C GLN A 170 -10.43 -8.60 -22.47
N TRP A 171 -9.16 -9.04 -22.53
CA TRP A 171 -8.80 -10.27 -23.21
C TRP A 171 -9.40 -11.50 -22.47
N ALA A 172 -9.32 -11.56 -21.13
CA ALA A 172 -9.92 -12.62 -20.33
C ALA A 172 -11.43 -12.75 -20.58
N ASP A 173 -12.13 -11.63 -20.54
CA ASP A 173 -13.57 -11.55 -20.84
C ASP A 173 -13.89 -12.04 -22.26
N SER A 174 -13.11 -11.65 -23.27
CA SER A 174 -13.25 -12.12 -24.66
C SER A 174 -13.04 -13.62 -24.83
N MET A 175 -12.31 -14.25 -23.92
CA MET A 175 -12.09 -15.71 -23.86
C MET A 175 -13.21 -16.45 -23.10
N GLY A 176 -14.24 -15.77 -22.65
CA GLY A 176 -15.33 -16.31 -21.86
C GLY A 176 -14.93 -16.62 -20.40
N VAL A 177 -13.88 -15.97 -19.89
CA VAL A 177 -13.46 -16.09 -18.49
C VAL A 177 -14.09 -14.95 -17.70
N GLN A 178 -14.87 -15.28 -16.67
CA GLN A 178 -15.48 -14.30 -15.79
C GLN A 178 -14.42 -13.50 -15.05
N VAL A 179 -14.46 -12.18 -15.17
CA VAL A 179 -13.57 -11.28 -14.44
C VAL A 179 -14.23 -10.86 -13.14
N ILE A 180 -13.61 -11.18 -12.01
CA ILE A 180 -14.12 -10.87 -10.66
C ILE A 180 -13.11 -9.99 -9.94
N TYR A 181 -13.58 -8.86 -9.41
CA TYR A 181 -12.80 -7.92 -8.61
C TYR A 181 -13.13 -8.13 -7.13
N LEU A 182 -12.12 -8.54 -6.34
CA LEU A 182 -12.27 -8.84 -4.92
C LEU A 182 -11.42 -7.86 -4.11
N THR A 183 -12.06 -6.84 -3.53
CA THR A 183 -11.36 -5.69 -2.95
C THR A 183 -11.68 -5.47 -1.48
N ASN A 184 -10.72 -4.94 -0.72
CA ASN A 184 -10.93 -4.44 0.64
C ASN A 184 -11.47 -3.01 0.69
N ARG A 185 -11.89 -2.44 -0.43
CA ARG A 185 -12.71 -1.23 -0.40
C ARG A 185 -14.01 -1.53 0.33
N ASP A 186 -14.41 -0.60 1.20
CA ASP A 186 -15.67 -0.66 1.93
C ASP A 186 -16.87 -0.66 0.98
N SER A 187 -17.93 -1.40 1.31
CA SER A 187 -19.17 -1.48 0.52
C SER A 187 -19.84 -0.12 0.29
N VAL A 188 -19.61 0.86 1.15
CA VAL A 188 -20.12 2.24 0.98
C VAL A 188 -19.54 2.97 -0.22
N VAL A 189 -18.46 2.47 -0.81
CA VAL A 189 -17.83 3.01 -2.02
C VAL A 189 -17.87 2.05 -3.22
N GLU A 190 -18.61 0.96 -3.13
CA GLU A 190 -18.74 -0.02 -4.22
C GLU A 190 -19.24 0.61 -5.52
N ALA A 191 -20.33 1.39 -5.46
CA ALA A 191 -20.88 2.05 -6.64
C ALA A 191 -19.85 2.98 -7.33
N ALA A 192 -19.04 3.69 -6.56
CA ALA A 192 -17.98 4.54 -7.07
C ALA A 192 -16.84 3.70 -7.68
N THR A 193 -16.51 2.56 -7.08
CA THR A 193 -15.51 1.62 -7.60
C THR A 193 -15.94 1.04 -8.94
N ARG A 194 -17.16 0.54 -9.06
CA ARG A 194 -17.74 0.05 -10.32
C ARG A 194 -17.72 1.12 -11.42
N GLN A 195 -18.08 2.37 -11.08
CA GLN A 195 -18.07 3.49 -12.02
C GLN A 195 -16.65 3.84 -12.48
N ASN A 196 -15.65 3.77 -11.58
CA ASN A 196 -14.26 4.02 -11.98
C ASN A 196 -13.75 2.94 -12.94
N LEU A 197 -14.00 1.67 -12.62
CA LEU A 197 -13.62 0.53 -13.47
C LEU A 197 -14.28 0.64 -14.86
N ARG A 198 -15.60 0.84 -14.91
CA ARG A 198 -16.34 1.00 -16.19
C ARG A 198 -15.85 2.19 -17.01
N ARG A 199 -15.58 3.33 -16.37
CA ARG A 199 -15.05 4.52 -17.05
C ARG A 199 -13.70 4.26 -17.71
N LEU A 200 -12.88 3.37 -17.14
CA LEU A 200 -11.59 2.97 -17.69
C LEU A 200 -11.71 1.84 -18.73
N GLY A 201 -12.92 1.29 -18.94
CA GLY A 201 -13.18 0.22 -19.89
C GLY A 201 -12.85 -1.17 -19.38
N PHE A 202 -12.82 -1.37 -18.07
CA PHE A 202 -12.77 -2.72 -17.49
C PHE A 202 -14.11 -3.43 -17.64
N PRO A 203 -14.14 -4.74 -17.91
CA PRO A 203 -15.39 -5.51 -17.91
C PRO A 203 -15.93 -5.58 -16.47
N VAL A 204 -17.14 -5.07 -16.26
CA VAL A 204 -17.82 -5.08 -14.96
C VAL A 204 -19.28 -5.43 -15.19
N GLU A 205 -19.63 -6.65 -14.90
CA GLU A 205 -21.01 -7.13 -14.98
C GLU A 205 -21.76 -6.85 -13.66
N ASP A 206 -23.07 -6.68 -13.77
CA ASP A 206 -23.94 -6.52 -12.60
C ASP A 206 -24.51 -7.88 -12.15
N GLU A 207 -24.76 -8.76 -13.12
CA GLU A 207 -25.24 -10.12 -12.86
C GLU A 207 -24.47 -11.13 -13.76
N PRO A 208 -23.71 -12.05 -13.18
CA PRO A 208 -23.43 -12.18 -11.76
C PRO A 208 -22.54 -11.07 -11.23
N ASP A 209 -22.62 -10.79 -9.92
CA ASP A 209 -21.87 -9.73 -9.26
C ASP A 209 -20.35 -9.89 -9.45
N ALA A 210 -19.75 -8.96 -10.17
CA ALA A 210 -18.33 -8.97 -10.52
C ALA A 210 -17.44 -8.18 -9.56
N VAL A 211 -17.99 -7.41 -8.60
CA VAL A 211 -17.22 -6.61 -7.65
C VAL A 211 -17.63 -6.94 -6.22
N LEU A 212 -16.74 -7.61 -5.50
CA LEU A 212 -16.97 -8.11 -4.15
C LEU A 212 -16.22 -7.24 -3.14
N THR A 213 -16.95 -6.38 -2.43
CA THR A 213 -16.38 -5.40 -1.50
C THR A 213 -16.30 -5.94 -0.07
N GLN A 214 -15.49 -5.30 0.78
CA GLN A 214 -15.42 -5.61 2.20
C GLN A 214 -16.71 -5.17 2.91
N GLY A 215 -17.20 -6.01 3.82
CA GLY A 215 -18.40 -5.69 4.62
C GLY A 215 -19.71 -5.67 3.84
N GLU A 216 -19.74 -6.12 2.59
CA GLU A 216 -20.98 -6.21 1.78
C GLU A 216 -21.98 -7.22 2.37
N LYS A 217 -21.48 -8.30 2.92
CA LYS A 217 -22.28 -9.34 3.60
C LYS A 217 -21.67 -9.66 4.97
N PRO A 218 -22.46 -10.11 5.93
CA PRO A 218 -21.92 -10.56 7.21
C PRO A 218 -20.81 -11.61 7.03
N GLY A 219 -19.66 -11.38 7.68
CA GLY A 219 -18.50 -12.26 7.58
C GLY A 219 -17.61 -12.02 6.34
N TRP A 220 -17.88 -10.99 5.54
CA TRP A 220 -17.13 -10.65 4.34
C TRP A 220 -16.01 -9.60 4.59
N GLU A 221 -15.62 -9.37 5.84
CA GLU A 221 -14.48 -8.49 6.18
C GLU A 221 -13.16 -9.07 5.60
N PRO A 222 -12.78 -10.36 5.84
CA PRO A 222 -11.60 -10.95 5.21
C PRO A 222 -11.87 -11.34 3.75
N LYS A 223 -10.79 -11.52 2.97
CA LYS A 223 -10.91 -11.97 1.56
C LYS A 223 -11.27 -13.46 1.42
N ALA A 224 -10.87 -14.32 2.36
CA ALA A 224 -11.09 -15.76 2.26
C ALA A 224 -12.57 -16.18 2.10
N PRO A 225 -13.56 -15.67 2.87
CA PRO A 225 -14.97 -16.00 2.65
C PRO A 225 -15.48 -15.56 1.26
N ARG A 226 -14.98 -14.44 0.74
CA ARG A 226 -15.33 -13.95 -0.60
C ARG A 226 -14.69 -14.81 -1.67
N ARG A 227 -13.44 -15.29 -1.51
CA ARG A 227 -12.83 -16.29 -2.40
C ARG A 227 -13.58 -17.61 -2.36
N THR A 228 -14.02 -18.07 -1.18
CA THR A 228 -14.87 -19.26 -1.04
C THR A 228 -16.15 -19.10 -1.85
N TRP A 229 -16.83 -17.96 -1.74
CA TRP A 229 -18.04 -17.67 -2.52
C TRP A 229 -17.80 -17.76 -4.03
N VAL A 230 -16.65 -17.27 -4.52
CA VAL A 230 -16.24 -17.39 -5.93
C VAL A 230 -15.97 -18.86 -6.29
N ALA A 231 -15.19 -19.56 -5.47
CA ALA A 231 -14.80 -20.96 -5.70
C ALA A 231 -15.98 -21.93 -5.71
N GLU A 232 -17.06 -21.63 -4.99
CA GLU A 232 -18.31 -22.39 -5.05
C GLU A 232 -19.02 -22.27 -6.40
N ARG A 233 -18.84 -21.19 -7.14
CA ARG A 233 -19.57 -20.85 -8.38
C ARG A 233 -18.72 -21.02 -9.62
N TYR A 234 -17.43 -20.79 -9.52
CA TYR A 234 -16.50 -20.73 -10.63
C TYR A 234 -15.32 -21.67 -10.43
N ARG A 235 -14.70 -22.10 -11.52
CA ARG A 235 -13.35 -22.65 -11.51
C ARG A 235 -12.36 -21.47 -11.57
N VAL A 236 -11.64 -21.23 -10.48
CA VAL A 236 -10.73 -20.10 -10.37
C VAL A 236 -9.43 -20.43 -11.09
N LEU A 237 -9.15 -19.74 -12.21
CA LEU A 237 -7.96 -19.98 -13.04
C LEU A 237 -6.72 -19.28 -12.50
N LEU A 238 -6.86 -18.01 -12.09
CA LEU A 238 -5.78 -17.20 -11.54
C LEU A 238 -6.30 -16.35 -10.37
N LEU A 239 -5.40 -16.08 -9.43
CA LEU A 239 -5.51 -14.98 -8.48
C LEU A 239 -4.45 -13.93 -8.85
N VAL A 240 -4.83 -12.67 -8.92
CA VAL A 240 -3.94 -11.55 -9.25
C VAL A 240 -4.07 -10.48 -8.15
N GLY A 241 -2.96 -10.03 -7.59
CA GLY A 241 -2.97 -9.07 -6.50
C GLY A 241 -1.58 -8.52 -6.18
N ASP A 242 -1.50 -7.53 -5.31
CA ASP A 242 -0.26 -6.90 -4.86
C ASP A 242 0.11 -7.25 -3.41
N ASN A 243 -0.81 -7.97 -2.71
CA ASN A 243 -0.67 -8.27 -1.29
C ASN A 243 -0.85 -9.76 -1.01
N LEU A 244 -0.15 -10.30 -0.03
CA LEU A 244 -0.27 -11.73 0.36
C LEU A 244 -1.73 -12.14 0.65
N GLY A 245 -2.54 -11.23 1.23
CA GLY A 245 -3.96 -11.47 1.53
C GLY A 245 -4.85 -11.70 0.32
N ASP A 246 -4.40 -11.37 -0.88
CA ASP A 246 -5.12 -11.65 -2.12
C ASP A 246 -5.10 -13.13 -2.46
N PHE A 247 -4.10 -13.83 -1.99
CA PHE A 247 -3.79 -15.22 -2.31
C PHE A 247 -4.09 -16.18 -1.16
N VAL A 248 -3.70 -15.82 0.06
CA VAL A 248 -3.78 -16.68 1.24
C VAL A 248 -3.98 -15.88 2.51
N GLU A 249 -4.69 -16.45 3.49
CA GLU A 249 -4.87 -15.88 4.82
C GLU A 249 -4.44 -16.87 5.93
N PRO A 250 -4.08 -16.35 7.12
CA PRO A 250 -4.05 -14.95 7.53
C PRO A 250 -2.79 -14.23 7.02
N ALA A 251 -2.97 -13.11 6.27
CA ALA A 251 -1.85 -12.30 5.79
C ALA A 251 -1.33 -11.30 6.84
N ASP A 252 -2.20 -10.92 7.79
CA ASP A 252 -1.89 -10.04 8.90
C ASP A 252 -1.23 -10.84 10.03
N THR A 253 0.03 -11.19 9.81
CA THR A 253 0.83 -12.01 10.71
C THR A 253 2.30 -11.59 10.66
N THR A 254 3.15 -12.21 11.49
CA THR A 254 4.58 -11.84 11.59
C THR A 254 5.33 -12.00 10.25
N LEU A 255 6.40 -11.24 10.05
CA LEU A 255 7.27 -11.35 8.87
C LEU A 255 7.69 -12.81 8.60
N ALA A 256 8.10 -13.54 9.65
CA ALA A 256 8.50 -14.93 9.52
C ALA A 256 7.33 -15.86 9.12
N ALA A 257 6.11 -15.61 9.59
CA ALA A 257 4.95 -16.41 9.19
C ALA A 257 4.54 -16.10 7.73
N ARG A 258 4.63 -14.84 7.30
CA ARG A 258 4.40 -14.44 5.90
C ARG A 258 5.40 -15.14 4.97
N GLN A 259 6.68 -15.15 5.35
CA GLN A 259 7.71 -15.86 4.57
C GLN A 259 7.41 -17.35 4.46
N ARG A 260 7.09 -18.03 5.58
CA ARG A 260 6.70 -19.45 5.55
C ARG A 260 5.50 -19.74 4.65
N MET A 261 4.51 -18.85 4.59
CA MET A 261 3.40 -18.99 3.65
C MET A 261 3.86 -18.85 2.20
N ALA A 262 4.71 -17.88 1.90
CA ALA A 262 5.28 -17.71 0.58
C ALA A 262 6.05 -18.97 0.14
N ASP A 263 6.87 -19.54 1.02
CA ASP A 263 7.64 -20.78 0.77
C ASP A 263 6.73 -21.99 0.60
N THR A 264 5.69 -22.11 1.44
CA THR A 264 4.71 -23.22 1.37
C THR A 264 4.00 -23.28 0.03
N TYR A 265 3.71 -22.11 -0.55
CA TYR A 265 3.01 -21.97 -1.82
C TYR A 265 3.93 -21.55 -2.96
N GLU A 266 5.23 -21.80 -2.87
CA GLU A 266 6.24 -21.39 -3.87
C GLU A 266 5.80 -21.73 -5.31
N ARG A 267 5.28 -22.94 -5.53
CA ARG A 267 4.83 -23.40 -6.85
C ARG A 267 3.63 -22.64 -7.44
N PHE A 268 2.90 -21.85 -6.62
CA PHE A 268 1.77 -21.04 -7.08
C PHE A 268 2.22 -19.70 -7.65
N TRP A 269 3.31 -19.15 -7.12
CA TRP A 269 3.84 -17.86 -7.57
C TRP A 269 4.28 -17.92 -9.04
N GLY A 270 3.85 -16.93 -9.82
CA GLY A 270 4.13 -16.85 -11.25
C GLY A 270 3.41 -17.90 -12.11
N THR A 271 2.55 -18.72 -11.51
CA THR A 271 1.74 -19.72 -12.22
C THR A 271 0.25 -19.51 -11.96
N ARG A 272 -0.22 -19.82 -10.78
CA ARG A 272 -1.61 -19.67 -10.34
C ARG A 272 -1.86 -18.32 -9.67
N TRP A 273 -0.83 -17.78 -9.04
CA TRP A 273 -0.81 -16.50 -8.33
C TRP A 273 0.13 -15.53 -9.02
N ILE A 274 -0.42 -14.44 -9.49
CA ILE A 274 0.34 -13.39 -10.19
C ILE A 274 0.43 -12.19 -9.25
N ALA A 275 1.62 -11.98 -8.69
CA ALA A 275 1.89 -10.85 -7.81
C ALA A 275 2.30 -9.61 -8.57
N LEU A 276 1.78 -8.47 -8.19
CA LEU A 276 2.14 -7.14 -8.67
C LEU A 276 2.96 -6.39 -7.62
N PRO A 277 3.85 -5.47 -8.01
CA PRO A 277 4.65 -4.73 -7.05
C PRO A 277 3.85 -3.60 -6.40
N ASN A 278 3.82 -3.56 -5.07
CA ASN A 278 3.36 -2.40 -4.31
C ASN A 278 4.36 -2.06 -3.19
N PRO A 279 5.26 -1.10 -3.41
CA PRO A 279 6.17 -0.61 -2.39
C PRO A 279 5.57 0.48 -1.51
N GLN A 280 4.34 0.93 -1.76
CA GLN A 280 3.76 2.11 -1.12
C GLN A 280 3.13 1.78 0.23
N TYR A 281 2.41 0.66 0.31
CA TYR A 281 1.71 0.18 1.50
C TYR A 281 1.31 -1.29 1.35
N GLY A 282 0.86 -1.90 2.43
CA GLY A 282 0.36 -3.27 2.40
C GLY A 282 0.52 -3.98 3.74
N SER A 283 0.06 -5.21 3.83
CA SER A 283 0.21 -6.01 5.05
C SER A 283 1.68 -6.32 5.38
N TRP A 284 2.58 -6.27 4.39
CA TRP A 284 4.03 -6.38 4.61
C TRP A 284 4.57 -5.25 5.50
N GLU A 285 4.03 -4.03 5.33
CA GLU A 285 4.40 -2.87 6.13
C GLU A 285 3.89 -3.02 7.57
N GLY A 286 2.60 -3.40 7.73
CA GLY A 286 1.99 -3.67 9.03
C GLY A 286 2.75 -4.71 9.85
N ALA A 287 3.28 -5.74 9.19
CA ALA A 287 4.07 -6.79 9.84
C ALA A 287 5.35 -6.27 10.51
N THR A 288 5.93 -5.15 10.06
CA THR A 288 7.14 -4.56 10.65
C THR A 288 6.88 -3.94 12.04
N PHE A 289 5.65 -3.57 12.34
CA PHE A 289 5.24 -3.06 13.65
C PHE A 289 4.08 -3.87 14.27
N GLU A 290 3.97 -5.15 13.86
CA GLU A 290 3.03 -6.14 14.43
C GLU A 290 1.57 -5.70 14.35
N TYR A 291 1.22 -4.94 13.30
CA TYR A 291 -0.13 -4.36 13.07
C TYR A 291 -0.64 -3.48 14.22
N ASN A 292 0.25 -2.99 15.07
CA ASN A 292 -0.12 -2.09 16.15
C ASN A 292 -0.32 -0.66 15.62
N TYR A 293 -1.45 -0.40 15.00
CA TYR A 293 -1.83 0.92 14.47
C TYR A 293 -2.12 1.96 15.57
N GLY A 294 -2.12 1.57 16.84
CA GLY A 294 -2.19 2.50 17.98
C GLY A 294 -0.85 3.20 18.30
N LEU A 295 0.25 2.76 17.67
CA LEU A 295 1.55 3.43 17.80
C LEU A 295 1.53 4.78 17.09
N SER A 296 2.28 5.73 17.65
CA SER A 296 2.51 7.00 16.95
C SER A 296 3.23 6.79 15.61
N PRO A 297 3.05 7.66 14.61
CA PRO A 297 3.77 7.55 13.33
C PRO A 297 5.29 7.47 13.48
N TRP A 298 5.85 8.14 14.52
CA TRP A 298 7.28 8.07 14.84
C TRP A 298 7.71 6.67 15.33
N GLU A 299 6.91 6.03 16.16
CA GLU A 299 7.20 4.68 16.66
C GLU A 299 7.07 3.64 15.57
N GLN A 300 6.07 3.76 14.70
CA GLN A 300 5.95 2.91 13.52
C GLN A 300 7.19 3.06 12.61
N LEU A 301 7.61 4.30 12.31
CA LEU A 301 8.80 4.59 11.52
C LEU A 301 10.07 4.00 12.16
N ARG A 302 10.22 4.13 13.48
CA ARG A 302 11.34 3.56 14.22
C ARG A 302 11.38 2.04 14.08
N ARG A 303 10.24 1.36 14.23
CA ARG A 303 10.18 -0.11 14.08
C ARG A 303 10.51 -0.55 12.65
N LYS A 304 10.05 0.18 11.62
CA LYS A 304 10.45 -0.06 10.23
C LYS A 304 11.95 0.08 10.03
N HIS A 305 12.55 1.13 10.60
CA HIS A 305 14.00 1.35 10.54
C HIS A 305 14.77 0.24 11.25
N ASP A 306 14.32 -0.17 12.45
CA ASP A 306 14.96 -1.22 13.24
C ASP A 306 14.81 -2.61 12.61
N GLY A 307 13.82 -2.79 11.73
CA GLY A 307 13.58 -4.01 10.96
C GLY A 307 14.46 -4.16 9.70
N LEU A 308 15.27 -3.14 9.36
CA LEU A 308 16.21 -3.24 8.23
C LEU A 308 17.38 -4.13 8.60
N ASP A 309 17.62 -5.16 7.77
CA ASP A 309 18.77 -6.04 7.89
C ASP A 309 19.93 -5.48 7.07
N THR A 310 20.98 -5.04 7.76
CA THR A 310 22.21 -4.49 7.13
C THR A 310 23.23 -5.58 6.73
N ASN A 311 22.97 -6.84 7.09
CA ASN A 311 23.86 -7.97 6.86
C ASN A 311 23.17 -9.12 6.10
N ARG A 312 22.07 -8.83 5.39
CA ARG A 312 21.30 -9.83 4.65
C ARG A 312 22.24 -10.59 3.70
N SER A 313 22.52 -11.84 4.06
CA SER A 313 23.20 -12.83 3.20
C SER A 313 22.21 -13.95 2.88
N GLU A 314 22.39 -14.60 1.76
CA GLU A 314 21.58 -15.76 1.35
C GLU A 314 21.64 -16.88 2.39
#